data_f5699221050df18913886d9630007fdb
#
_entry.id   f5699221050df18913886d9630007fdb
#
_cell.length_a   1.000
_cell.length_b   1.000
_cell.length_c   1.000
_cell.angle_alpha   90.00
_cell.angle_beta   90.00
_cell.angle_gamma   90.00
#
_symmetry.space_group_name_H-M   'P 1'
#
loop_
_entity.id
_entity.type
_entity.pdbx_description
1 polymer ?
#
loop_
_entity_poly.entity_id
_entity_poly.type
_entity_poly.pdbx_seq_one_letter_code
_entity_poly.pdbx_strand_id
1 'polypeptide(L)'
;MSFLKKNFFNAFIILLSIILALTPTVIAPVCPIMENGMKMGCYYSKIFVLYLAIAMIIISLISIFINNRIVKIILNIINIICALFVHLVPQQIVKISVGLTKMGKPKYIGHCMKSTMNCVKHHTFTITSTLGIIIALLSIGYVVYLLMKKES
;
A
#
# COMPACT_ATOMS: atom_id res chain seq x y z
N MET A 1 16.18 -22.03 13.67
CA MET A 1 15.91 -20.80 14.45
C MET A 1 16.57 -19.51 13.88
N SER A 2 17.77 -19.60 13.29
CA SER A 2 18.44 -18.38 12.74
C SER A 2 17.76 -17.80 11.48
N PHE A 3 17.19 -18.64 10.62
CA PHE A 3 16.51 -18.20 9.39
C PHE A 3 15.26 -17.37 9.67
N LEU A 4 14.45 -17.76 10.64
CA LEU A 4 13.26 -17.04 11.08
C LEU A 4 13.62 -15.67 11.67
N LYS A 5 14.65 -15.59 12.53
CA LYS A 5 15.13 -14.30 13.09
C LYS A 5 15.65 -13.36 12.01
N LYS A 6 16.36 -13.90 11.00
CA LYS A 6 16.92 -13.09 9.89
C LYS A 6 15.85 -12.53 8.96
N ASN A 7 14.71 -13.20 8.79
CA ASN A 7 13.66 -12.84 7.85
C ASN A 7 12.38 -12.37 8.55
N PHE A 8 12.39 -12.22 9.88
CA PHE A 8 11.22 -11.83 10.66
C PHE A 8 10.58 -10.53 10.16
N PHE A 9 11.37 -9.50 9.87
CA PHE A 9 10.88 -8.23 9.35
C PHE A 9 10.18 -8.39 8.01
N ASN A 10 10.76 -9.14 7.07
CA ASN A 10 10.16 -9.37 5.76
C ASN A 10 8.86 -10.18 5.88
N ALA A 11 8.82 -11.20 6.73
CA ALA A 11 7.61 -11.98 6.99
C ALA A 11 6.49 -11.10 7.57
N PHE A 12 6.82 -10.20 8.47
CA PHE A 12 5.85 -9.27 9.06
C PHE A 12 5.36 -8.23 8.05
N ILE A 13 6.23 -7.71 7.19
CA ILE A 13 5.85 -6.82 6.08
C ILE A 13 4.90 -7.55 5.11
N ILE A 14 5.15 -8.82 4.78
CA ILE A 14 4.26 -9.62 3.93
C ILE A 14 2.88 -9.75 4.58
N LEU A 15 2.82 -10.09 5.86
CA LEU A 15 1.56 -10.22 6.59
C LEU A 15 0.75 -8.91 6.55
N LEU A 16 1.40 -7.78 6.85
CA LEU A 16 0.74 -6.47 6.79
C LEU A 16 0.32 -6.08 5.38
N SER A 17 1.10 -6.44 4.36
CA SER A 17 0.76 -6.19 2.95
C SER A 17 -0.44 -7.03 2.50
N ILE A 18 -0.61 -8.25 3.01
CA ILE A 18 -1.81 -9.07 2.78
C ILE A 18 -3.02 -8.41 3.44
N ILE A 19 -2.91 -7.95 4.68
CA ILE A 19 -3.99 -7.21 5.37
C ILE A 19 -4.33 -5.93 4.59
N LEU A 20 -3.32 -5.22 4.10
CA LEU A 20 -3.51 -4.03 3.27
C LEU A 20 -4.28 -4.33 1.98
N ALA A 21 -3.98 -5.44 1.30
CA ALA A 21 -4.71 -5.88 0.10
C ALA A 21 -6.16 -6.25 0.40
N LEU A 22 -6.41 -6.88 1.54
CA LEU A 22 -7.76 -7.28 1.96
C LEU A 22 -8.60 -6.10 2.47
N THR A 23 -7.97 -5.03 2.96
CA THR A 23 -8.69 -3.90 3.54
C THR A 23 -9.71 -3.30 2.56
N PRO A 24 -9.36 -2.83 1.35
CA PRO A 24 -10.34 -2.20 0.46
C PRO A 24 -11.24 -3.20 -0.28
N THR A 25 -11.04 -4.51 -0.09
CA THR A 25 -11.80 -5.56 -0.77
C THR A 25 -12.78 -6.26 0.14
N VAL A 26 -12.38 -6.63 1.35
CA VAL A 26 -13.12 -7.48 2.29
C VAL A 26 -13.37 -6.80 3.62
N ILE A 27 -12.33 -6.22 4.25
CA ILE A 27 -12.40 -5.70 5.62
C ILE A 27 -13.23 -4.41 5.65
N ALA A 28 -12.95 -3.49 4.76
CA ALA A 28 -13.62 -2.20 4.64
C ALA A 28 -13.89 -1.89 3.16
N PRO A 29 -14.89 -2.55 2.54
CA PRO A 29 -15.13 -2.47 1.11
C PRO A 29 -15.47 -1.05 0.67
N VAL A 30 -14.91 -0.65 -0.48
CA VAL A 30 -15.23 0.63 -1.12
C VAL A 30 -16.59 0.57 -1.81
N CYS A 31 -17.08 1.74 -2.25
CA CYS A 31 -18.35 1.84 -2.95
C CYS A 31 -18.37 0.94 -4.20
N PRO A 32 -19.48 0.22 -4.46
CA PRO A 32 -19.65 -0.56 -5.68
C PRO A 32 -19.73 0.35 -6.91
N ILE A 33 -19.63 -0.27 -8.08
CA ILE A 33 -19.85 0.42 -9.35
C ILE A 33 -21.35 0.88 -9.38
N MET A 34 -21.57 2.14 -9.76
CA MET A 34 -22.95 2.63 -9.91
C MET A 34 -23.72 1.86 -10.99
N GLU A 35 -25.04 1.76 -10.85
CA GLU A 35 -25.93 1.12 -11.85
C GLU A 35 -25.73 1.66 -13.26
N ASN A 36 -25.30 2.91 -13.39
CA ASN A 36 -24.97 3.56 -14.66
C ASN A 36 -23.57 3.19 -15.21
N GLY A 37 -22.88 2.20 -14.62
CA GLY A 37 -21.53 1.77 -15.01
C GLY A 37 -20.42 2.77 -14.67
N MET A 38 -20.73 3.88 -13.99
CA MET A 38 -19.72 4.88 -13.61
C MET A 38 -18.92 4.43 -12.39
N LYS A 39 -17.61 4.43 -12.53
CA LYS A 39 -16.66 4.11 -11.46
C LYS A 39 -16.27 5.40 -10.72
N MET A 40 -16.36 5.39 -9.40
CA MET A 40 -15.94 6.53 -8.56
C MET A 40 -14.43 6.56 -8.36
N GLY A 41 -13.88 7.71 -7.89
CA GLY A 41 -12.46 7.84 -7.56
C GLY A 41 -11.96 6.81 -6.55
N CYS A 42 -12.79 6.45 -5.55
CA CYS A 42 -12.49 5.43 -4.55
C CYS A 42 -12.33 4.01 -5.15
N TYR A 43 -13.01 3.69 -6.24
CA TYR A 43 -12.83 2.43 -6.95
C TYR A 43 -11.42 2.33 -7.57
N TYR A 44 -10.92 3.40 -8.15
CA TYR A 44 -9.55 3.45 -8.68
C TYR A 44 -8.52 3.43 -7.56
N SER A 45 -8.80 4.07 -6.41
CA SER A 45 -7.94 3.98 -5.23
C SER A 45 -7.83 2.54 -4.70
N LYS A 46 -8.95 1.78 -4.69
CA LYS A 46 -8.94 0.36 -4.34
C LYS A 46 -8.00 -0.44 -5.23
N ILE A 47 -8.13 -0.27 -6.55
CA ILE A 47 -7.29 -0.99 -7.53
C ILE A 47 -5.82 -0.60 -7.34
N PHE A 48 -5.53 0.69 -7.18
CA PHE A 48 -4.18 1.20 -6.97
C PHE A 48 -3.53 0.63 -5.71
N VAL A 49 -4.23 0.66 -4.58
CA VAL A 49 -3.75 0.08 -3.31
C VAL A 49 -3.52 -1.42 -3.45
N LEU A 50 -4.42 -2.13 -4.14
CA LEU A 50 -4.28 -3.57 -4.37
C LEU A 50 -3.01 -3.91 -5.17
N TYR A 51 -2.75 -3.19 -6.26
CA TYR A 51 -1.53 -3.38 -7.06
C TYR A 51 -0.27 -3.12 -6.25
N LEU A 52 -0.24 -2.03 -5.47
CA LEU A 52 0.92 -1.72 -4.61
C LEU A 52 1.11 -2.77 -3.51
N ALA A 53 0.03 -3.26 -2.90
CA ALA A 53 0.11 -4.31 -1.89
C ALA A 53 0.68 -5.62 -2.47
N ILE A 54 0.23 -6.04 -3.66
CA ILE A 54 0.76 -7.21 -4.36
C ILE A 54 2.24 -7.00 -4.70
N ALA A 55 2.62 -5.82 -5.20
CA ALA A 55 4.02 -5.51 -5.49
C ALA A 55 4.89 -5.60 -4.24
N MET A 56 4.43 -5.07 -3.09
CA MET A 56 5.16 -5.17 -1.82
C MET A 56 5.30 -6.61 -1.33
N ILE A 57 4.29 -7.46 -1.52
CA ILE A 57 4.38 -8.90 -1.20
C ILE A 57 5.47 -9.56 -2.04
N ILE A 58 5.47 -9.35 -3.37
CA ILE A 58 6.44 -9.92 -4.29
C ILE A 58 7.87 -9.45 -3.95
N ILE A 59 8.05 -8.15 -3.74
CA ILE A 59 9.36 -7.57 -3.38
C ILE A 59 9.88 -8.16 -2.07
N SER A 60 9.01 -8.30 -1.06
CA SER A 60 9.38 -8.87 0.23
C SER A 60 9.70 -10.35 0.14
N LEU A 61 8.98 -11.13 -0.70
CA LEU A 61 9.30 -12.54 -0.98
C LEU A 61 10.67 -12.66 -1.65
N ILE A 62 10.93 -11.89 -2.68
CA ILE A 62 12.23 -11.86 -3.36
C ILE A 62 13.35 -11.52 -2.37
N SER A 63 13.12 -10.54 -1.48
CA SER A 63 14.07 -10.14 -0.45
C SER A 63 14.43 -11.28 0.53
N ILE A 64 13.53 -12.24 0.77
CA ILE A 64 13.80 -13.40 1.62
C ILE A 64 14.82 -14.35 0.97
N PHE A 65 14.66 -14.61 -0.34
CA PHE A 65 15.50 -15.55 -1.08
C PHE A 65 16.90 -15.00 -1.43
N ILE A 66 17.03 -13.67 -1.56
CA ILE A 66 18.30 -13.04 -1.89
C ILE A 66 19.19 -12.97 -0.62
N ASN A 67 20.45 -13.39 -0.76
CA ASN A 67 21.45 -13.27 0.33
C ASN A 67 22.27 -11.98 0.24
N ASN A 68 22.28 -11.31 -0.93
CA ASN A 68 23.02 -10.09 -1.12
C ASN A 68 22.40 -8.94 -0.31
N ARG A 69 23.17 -8.33 0.59
CA ARG A 69 22.74 -7.29 1.48
C ARG A 69 22.34 -6.00 0.76
N ILE A 70 23.11 -5.58 -0.24
CA ILE A 70 22.85 -4.35 -1.00
C ILE A 70 21.50 -4.46 -1.71
N VAL A 71 21.24 -5.61 -2.34
CA VAL A 71 19.96 -5.86 -3.02
C VAL A 71 18.79 -5.83 -2.02
N LYS A 72 18.96 -6.39 -0.80
CA LYS A 72 17.93 -6.30 0.25
C LYS A 72 17.61 -4.86 0.63
N ILE A 73 18.63 -4.01 0.76
CA ILE A 73 18.44 -2.59 1.07
C ILE A 73 17.66 -1.92 -0.05
N ILE A 74 18.03 -2.13 -1.31
CA ILE A 74 17.34 -1.55 -2.47
C ILE A 74 15.88 -1.98 -2.51
N LEU A 75 15.59 -3.27 -2.34
CA LEU A 75 14.23 -3.81 -2.35
C LEU A 75 13.38 -3.21 -1.22
N ASN A 76 13.95 -3.02 -0.03
CA ASN A 76 13.23 -2.39 1.07
C ASN A 76 13.02 -0.88 0.86
N ILE A 77 13.93 -0.18 0.19
CA ILE A 77 13.71 1.22 -0.23
C ILE A 77 12.52 1.30 -1.20
N ILE A 78 12.41 0.37 -2.15
CA ILE A 78 11.25 0.30 -3.04
C ILE A 78 9.96 0.04 -2.24
N ASN A 79 9.98 -0.84 -1.24
CA ASN A 79 8.84 -1.05 -0.35
C ASN A 79 8.43 0.22 0.41
N ILE A 80 9.39 1.01 0.90
CA ILE A 80 9.12 2.31 1.54
C ILE A 80 8.41 3.25 0.57
N ILE A 81 8.89 3.35 -0.67
CA ILE A 81 8.27 4.20 -1.70
C ILE A 81 6.84 3.73 -1.99
N CYS A 82 6.61 2.43 -2.19
CA CYS A 82 5.27 1.88 -2.41
C CYS A 82 4.33 2.17 -1.24
N ALA A 83 4.80 1.99 0.00
CA ALA A 83 4.02 2.26 1.20
C ALA A 83 3.66 3.74 1.35
N LEU A 84 4.57 4.65 0.98
CA LEU A 84 4.29 6.09 0.94
C LEU A 84 3.24 6.43 -0.11
N PHE A 85 3.27 5.81 -1.30
CA PHE A 85 2.24 6.01 -2.32
C PHE A 85 0.87 5.51 -1.87
N VAL A 86 0.80 4.42 -1.09
CA VAL A 86 -0.45 3.95 -0.47
C VAL A 86 -1.05 5.01 0.47
N HIS A 87 -0.21 5.81 1.12
CA HIS A 87 -0.67 6.91 1.96
C HIS A 87 -1.05 8.16 1.12
N LEU A 88 -0.16 8.59 0.22
CA LEU A 88 -0.27 9.89 -0.46
C LEU A 88 -1.37 9.94 -1.52
N VAL A 89 -1.56 8.88 -2.30
CA VAL A 89 -2.47 8.89 -3.46
C VAL A 89 -3.95 8.85 -3.06
N PRO A 90 -4.41 7.95 -2.17
CA PRO A 90 -5.81 7.97 -1.72
C PRO A 90 -6.19 9.25 -0.96
N GLN A 91 -5.24 9.89 -0.28
CA GLN A 91 -5.45 11.18 0.40
C GLN A 91 -5.46 12.39 -0.55
N GLN A 92 -5.29 12.17 -1.86
CA GLN A 92 -5.21 13.21 -2.88
C GLN A 92 -4.09 14.24 -2.68
N ILE A 93 -3.07 13.90 -1.88
CA ILE A 93 -1.84 14.69 -1.77
C ILE A 93 -1.10 14.64 -3.10
N VAL A 94 -1.02 13.46 -3.71
CA VAL A 94 -0.57 13.26 -5.09
C VAL A 94 -1.78 12.99 -5.97
N LYS A 95 -2.10 13.89 -6.90
CA LYS A 95 -3.25 13.80 -7.79
C LYS A 95 -2.88 13.04 -9.05
N ILE A 96 -3.40 11.83 -9.20
CA ILE A 96 -3.25 11.01 -10.42
C ILE A 96 -4.59 11.02 -11.16
N SER A 97 -4.60 11.51 -12.40
CA SER A 97 -5.80 11.49 -13.22
C SER A 97 -5.98 10.12 -13.87
N VAL A 98 -7.22 9.61 -13.85
CA VAL A 98 -7.60 8.30 -14.43
C VAL A 98 -8.57 8.44 -15.59
N GLY A 99 -8.73 9.63 -16.14
CA GLY A 99 -9.61 9.90 -17.27
C GLY A 99 -10.38 11.19 -17.10
N LEU A 100 -11.35 11.39 -17.99
CA LEU A 100 -12.23 12.56 -17.98
C LEU A 100 -13.63 12.16 -17.47
N THR A 101 -14.26 13.05 -16.74
CA THR A 101 -15.69 12.96 -16.40
C THR A 101 -16.54 13.22 -17.65
N LYS A 102 -17.84 12.86 -17.62
CA LYS A 102 -18.79 13.20 -18.70
C LYS A 102 -18.84 14.71 -19.02
N MET A 103 -18.41 15.56 -18.09
CA MET A 103 -18.32 17.02 -18.26
C MET A 103 -16.94 17.51 -18.72
N GLY A 104 -16.06 16.60 -19.17
CA GLY A 104 -14.69 16.95 -19.64
C GLY A 104 -13.69 17.34 -18.54
N LYS A 105 -14.06 17.23 -17.25
CA LYS A 105 -13.15 17.51 -16.14
C LYS A 105 -12.27 16.29 -15.80
N PRO A 106 -10.99 16.48 -15.43
CA PRO A 106 -10.12 15.36 -15.06
C PRO A 106 -10.65 14.65 -13.82
N LYS A 107 -10.68 13.32 -13.87
CA LYS A 107 -11.07 12.44 -12.76
C LYS A 107 -9.82 11.95 -12.06
N TYR A 108 -9.74 12.19 -10.76
CA TYR A 108 -8.58 11.80 -9.95
C TYR A 108 -8.86 10.55 -9.12
N ILE A 109 -7.79 9.79 -8.84
CA ILE A 109 -7.78 8.79 -7.78
C ILE A 109 -7.99 9.52 -6.45
N GLY A 110 -8.86 9.00 -5.57
CA GLY A 110 -9.09 9.64 -4.29
C GLY A 110 -10.17 8.95 -3.47
N HIS A 111 -10.43 9.50 -2.30
CA HIS A 111 -11.46 9.03 -1.40
C HIS A 111 -12.81 9.71 -1.67
N CYS A 112 -13.88 9.14 -1.14
CA CYS A 112 -15.21 9.71 -1.23
C CYS A 112 -15.38 10.86 -0.23
N MET A 113 -16.05 11.94 -0.65
CA MET A 113 -16.28 13.12 0.20
C MET A 113 -17.59 13.06 1.00
N LYS A 114 -18.56 12.23 0.57
CA LYS A 114 -19.88 12.16 1.24
C LYS A 114 -19.85 11.12 2.37
N SER A 115 -20.31 11.50 3.55
CA SER A 115 -20.39 10.66 4.75
C SER A 115 -21.29 9.42 4.59
N THR A 116 -22.22 9.43 3.63
CA THR A 116 -23.12 8.32 3.34
C THR A 116 -22.45 7.18 2.54
N MET A 117 -21.26 7.40 2.01
CA MET A 117 -20.56 6.42 1.17
C MET A 117 -19.83 5.36 2.02
N ASN A 118 -19.84 4.10 1.55
CA ASN A 118 -19.26 2.97 2.27
C ASN A 118 -17.80 3.18 2.67
N CYS A 119 -16.96 3.71 1.78
CA CYS A 119 -15.55 3.96 2.05
C CYS A 119 -15.32 4.98 3.19
N VAL A 120 -16.24 5.92 3.41
CA VAL A 120 -16.19 6.85 4.54
C VAL A 120 -16.72 6.20 5.80
N LYS A 121 -17.85 5.48 5.73
CA LYS A 121 -18.45 4.76 6.86
C LYS A 121 -17.50 3.73 7.48
N HIS A 122 -16.75 3.01 6.64
CA HIS A 122 -15.80 1.97 7.06
C HIS A 122 -14.38 2.49 7.27
N HIS A 123 -14.15 3.81 7.16
CA HIS A 123 -12.82 4.41 7.30
C HIS A 123 -11.73 3.73 6.45
N THR A 124 -12.10 3.19 5.26
CA THR A 124 -11.25 2.36 4.41
C THR A 124 -9.89 2.99 4.16
N PHE A 125 -9.87 4.25 3.72
CA PHE A 125 -8.62 4.93 3.38
C PHE A 125 -7.84 5.42 4.59
N THR A 126 -8.47 5.61 5.74
CA THR A 126 -7.77 5.86 7.00
C THR A 126 -7.01 4.62 7.43
N ILE A 127 -7.64 3.45 7.35
CA ILE A 127 -7.02 2.16 7.70
C ILE A 127 -5.88 1.85 6.72
N THR A 128 -6.09 1.97 5.41
CA THR A 128 -5.03 1.73 4.41
C THR A 128 -3.86 2.68 4.56
N SER A 129 -4.12 3.95 4.83
CA SER A 129 -3.10 4.97 5.10
C SER A 129 -2.27 4.63 6.33
N THR A 130 -2.91 4.25 7.44
CA THR A 130 -2.23 3.85 8.68
C THR A 130 -1.37 2.60 8.46
N LEU A 131 -1.89 1.59 7.76
CA LEU A 131 -1.12 0.39 7.40
C LEU A 131 0.08 0.75 6.52
N GLY A 132 -0.09 1.63 5.54
CA GLY A 132 1.00 2.11 4.69
C GLY A 132 2.13 2.76 5.51
N ILE A 133 1.79 3.62 6.48
CA ILE A 133 2.77 4.25 7.38
C ILE A 133 3.49 3.20 8.23
N ILE A 134 2.76 2.24 8.80
CA ILE A 134 3.35 1.17 9.62
C ILE A 134 4.33 0.34 8.80
N ILE A 135 3.97 -0.05 7.56
CA ILE A 135 4.85 -0.79 6.66
C ILE A 135 6.09 0.03 6.32
N ALA A 136 5.94 1.33 6.05
CA ALA A 136 7.07 2.23 5.78
C ALA A 136 8.04 2.28 6.96
N LEU A 137 7.54 2.47 8.19
CA LEU A 137 8.36 2.51 9.40
C LEU A 137 9.10 1.18 9.65
N LEU A 138 8.42 0.04 9.46
CA LEU A 138 9.05 -1.28 9.58
C LEU A 138 10.14 -1.50 8.53
N SER A 139 9.91 -1.07 7.29
CA SER A 139 10.90 -1.17 6.21
C SER A 139 12.11 -0.28 6.48
N ILE A 140 11.91 0.93 7.01
CA ILE A 140 12.99 1.82 7.46
C ILE A 140 13.78 1.15 8.58
N GLY A 141 13.11 0.64 9.61
CA GLY A 141 13.75 -0.07 10.72
C GLY A 141 14.59 -1.25 10.25
N TYR A 142 14.10 -2.00 9.26
CA TYR A 142 14.85 -3.11 8.68
C TYR A 142 16.09 -2.65 7.88
N VAL A 143 15.98 -1.56 7.13
CA VAL A 143 17.12 -0.96 6.41
C VAL A 143 18.18 -0.51 7.40
N VAL A 144 17.80 0.19 8.47
CA VAL A 144 18.72 0.63 9.53
C VAL A 144 19.39 -0.57 10.19
N TYR A 145 18.64 -1.61 10.54
CA TYR A 145 19.19 -2.87 11.07
C TYR A 145 20.23 -3.50 10.14
N LEU A 146 19.94 -3.54 8.83
CA LEU A 146 20.89 -4.05 7.84
C LEU A 146 22.16 -3.18 7.74
N LEU A 147 22.04 -1.87 7.92
CA LEU A 147 23.19 -0.95 7.91
C LEU A 147 24.07 -1.11 9.16
N MET A 148 23.46 -1.19 10.33
CA MET A 148 24.20 -1.37 11.59
C MET A 148 24.93 -2.71 11.67
N LYS A 149 24.37 -3.78 11.12
CA LYS A 149 24.99 -5.11 11.11
C LYS A 149 26.33 -5.16 10.36
N LYS A 150 26.70 -4.12 9.61
CA LYS A 150 27.98 -4.05 8.89
C LYS A 150 29.16 -3.74 9.85
N GLU A 151 28.90 -3.01 10.91
CA GLU A 151 29.94 -2.54 11.81
C GLU A 151 30.36 -3.59 12.87
N SER A 152 29.67 -4.72 12.86
CA SER A 152 29.94 -5.85 13.73
C SER A 152 30.58 -7.01 12.98
#